data_f3945963cf92785a09290366c8595564
#
_entry.id   f3945963cf92785a09290366c8595564
#
_cell.length_a   1.000
_cell.length_b   1.000
_cell.length_c   1.000
_cell.angle_alpha   90.00
_cell.angle_beta   90.00
_cell.angle_gamma   90.00
#
_symmetry.space_group_name_H-M   'P 1'
#
loop_
_entity.id
_entity.type
_entity.pdbx_description
1 polymer ?
#
loop_
_entity_poly.entity_id
_entity_poly.type
_entity_poly.pdbx_seq_one_letter_code
_entity_poly.pdbx_strand_id
1 'polypeptide(L)'
;ALTFYKAHTALCLADRAGAAGVFWVASQDHDVEEVRHLHLLRDEVPETLSLDLPPLPSGRIPLAPHRERLRAFLGPWAKDYRLGYALEAETLSEFFARVLLAFLGERGLVPFDPMAEELAPLFLEALERELSDPLGSAEAINREAERIRALGGKPPLRRKPGATNLFLETDQRRLLFYEGGAFTDGVRRYTAKELWEIARADPSRLTPAAGLRPVFQDLVLPTAGFV
;
A
#
# COMPACT_ATOMS: atom_id res chain seq x y z
N ALA A 1 -13.21 -7.88 8.32
CA ALA A 1 -13.95 -8.95 7.59
C ALA A 1 -13.76 -8.83 6.08
N LEU A 2 -14.02 -7.66 5.44
CA LEU A 2 -13.95 -7.48 3.99
C LEU A 2 -12.58 -7.88 3.40
N THR A 3 -11.50 -7.54 4.07
CA THR A 3 -10.12 -7.86 3.63
C THR A 3 -9.88 -9.36 3.52
N PHE A 4 -10.37 -10.14 4.50
CA PHE A 4 -10.29 -11.61 4.44
C PHE A 4 -11.11 -12.19 3.29
N TYR A 5 -12.29 -11.64 3.01
CA TYR A 5 -13.09 -12.05 1.86
C TYR A 5 -12.39 -11.76 0.55
N LYS A 6 -11.74 -10.59 0.40
CA LYS A 6 -10.93 -10.26 -0.78
C LYS A 6 -9.77 -11.23 -0.96
N ALA A 7 -8.99 -11.49 0.10
CA ALA A 7 -7.88 -12.44 0.04
C ALA A 7 -8.35 -13.87 -0.31
N HIS A 8 -9.46 -14.32 0.28
CA HIS A 8 -10.06 -15.62 -0.03
C HIS A 8 -10.55 -15.68 -1.49
N THR A 9 -11.18 -14.60 -1.99
CA THR A 9 -11.65 -14.54 -3.38
C THR A 9 -10.47 -14.60 -4.35
N ALA A 10 -9.38 -13.87 -4.05
CA ALA A 10 -8.16 -13.94 -4.84
C ALA A 10 -7.60 -15.36 -4.93
N LEU A 11 -7.56 -16.11 -3.81
CA LEU A 11 -7.17 -17.51 -3.79
C LEU A 11 -8.08 -18.39 -4.66
N CYS A 12 -9.40 -18.24 -4.53
CA CYS A 12 -10.35 -19.04 -5.33
C CYS A 12 -10.23 -18.76 -6.83
N LEU A 13 -9.93 -17.53 -7.23
CA LEU A 13 -9.71 -17.17 -8.62
C LEU A 13 -8.35 -17.66 -9.11
N ALA A 14 -7.32 -17.55 -8.30
CA ALA A 14 -5.98 -18.05 -8.59
C ALA A 14 -5.99 -19.58 -8.84
N ASP A 15 -6.67 -20.34 -7.98
CA ASP A 15 -6.85 -21.79 -8.15
C ASP A 15 -7.46 -22.12 -9.51
N ARG A 16 -8.47 -21.37 -9.95
CA ARG A 16 -9.14 -21.56 -11.25
C ARG A 16 -8.27 -21.16 -12.44
N ALA A 17 -7.41 -20.17 -12.24
CA ALA A 17 -6.54 -19.64 -13.30
C ALA A 17 -5.18 -20.36 -13.38
N GLY A 18 -4.87 -21.29 -12.47
CA GLY A 18 -3.54 -21.88 -12.36
C GLY A 18 -2.47 -20.84 -11.98
N ALA A 19 -2.84 -19.86 -11.15
CA ALA A 19 -2.01 -18.73 -10.73
C ALA A 19 -1.78 -18.72 -9.22
N ALA A 20 -0.93 -17.83 -8.72
CA ALA A 20 -0.74 -17.58 -7.30
C ALA A 20 -1.73 -16.54 -6.78
N GLY A 21 -2.29 -16.76 -5.60
CA GLY A 21 -3.10 -15.78 -4.89
C GLY A 21 -2.20 -14.81 -4.12
N VAL A 22 -2.01 -13.59 -4.65
CA VAL A 22 -1.19 -12.56 -4.03
C VAL A 22 -2.07 -11.52 -3.33
N PHE A 23 -1.74 -11.19 -2.08
CA PHE A 23 -2.36 -10.10 -1.35
C PHE A 23 -1.39 -8.92 -1.25
N TRP A 24 -1.70 -7.83 -1.94
CA TRP A 24 -0.92 -6.61 -1.87
C TRP A 24 -1.20 -5.87 -0.56
N VAL A 25 -0.21 -5.82 0.33
CA VAL A 25 -0.32 -5.14 1.61
C VAL A 25 -0.23 -3.62 1.40
N ALA A 26 -1.18 -2.88 1.93
CA ALA A 26 -1.22 -1.41 1.79
C ALA A 26 -0.23 -0.71 2.75
N SER A 27 1.02 -1.18 2.81
CA SER A 27 2.05 -0.67 3.73
C SER A 27 2.46 0.78 3.46
N GLN A 28 2.28 1.26 2.22
CA GLN A 28 2.53 2.64 1.81
C GLN A 28 1.38 3.60 2.17
N ASP A 29 0.28 3.11 2.75
CA ASP A 29 -0.86 3.94 3.06
C ASP A 29 -0.72 4.66 4.40
N HIS A 30 -1.11 5.95 4.42
CA HIS A 30 -1.04 6.84 5.58
C HIS A 30 -2.40 6.97 6.28
N ASP A 31 -3.43 6.29 5.81
CA ASP A 31 -4.76 6.36 6.43
C ASP A 31 -4.82 5.50 7.69
N VAL A 32 -4.19 6.04 8.75
CA VAL A 32 -4.13 5.37 10.05
C VAL A 32 -5.50 5.22 10.71
N GLU A 33 -6.48 6.04 10.35
CA GLU A 33 -7.84 5.94 10.91
C GLU A 33 -8.52 4.64 10.50
N GLU A 34 -8.26 4.13 9.30
CA GLU A 34 -8.82 2.86 8.83
C GLU A 34 -8.22 1.63 9.54
N VAL A 35 -6.99 1.74 10.04
CA VAL A 35 -6.24 0.59 10.60
C VAL A 35 -6.02 0.64 12.10
N ARG A 36 -6.36 1.76 12.76
CA ARG A 36 -6.15 1.92 14.21
C ARG A 36 -7.11 1.15 15.09
N HIS A 37 -8.22 0.65 14.54
CA HIS A 37 -9.26 -0.04 15.30
C HIS A 37 -9.24 -1.54 15.04
N LEU A 38 -9.13 -2.31 16.11
CA LEU A 38 -9.28 -3.76 16.10
C LEU A 38 -10.59 -4.13 16.78
N HIS A 39 -11.43 -4.90 16.09
CA HIS A 39 -12.73 -5.33 16.61
C HIS A 39 -12.73 -6.84 16.83
N LEU A 40 -13.19 -7.26 17.97
CA LEU A 40 -13.41 -8.65 18.30
C LEU A 40 -14.85 -8.85 18.80
N LEU A 41 -15.39 -10.03 18.53
CA LEU A 41 -16.65 -10.46 19.13
C LEU A 41 -16.30 -11.44 20.27
N ARG A 42 -16.60 -11.04 21.50
CA ARG A 42 -16.36 -11.85 22.68
C ARG A 42 -17.67 -12.07 23.40
N ASP A 43 -18.07 -13.31 23.56
CA ASP A 43 -19.35 -13.68 24.15
C ASP A 43 -20.53 -12.89 23.57
N GLU A 44 -20.55 -12.78 22.23
CA GLU A 44 -21.55 -12.01 21.44
C GLU A 44 -21.52 -10.50 21.66
N VAL A 45 -20.56 -9.98 22.44
CA VAL A 45 -20.37 -8.55 22.67
C VAL A 45 -19.23 -8.03 21.81
N PRO A 46 -19.43 -6.98 20.97
CA PRO A 46 -18.38 -6.38 20.21
C PRO A 46 -17.45 -5.55 21.12
N GLU A 47 -16.18 -5.89 21.12
CA GLU A 47 -15.12 -5.13 21.78
C GLU A 47 -14.24 -4.44 20.75
N THR A 48 -13.75 -3.25 21.08
CA THR A 48 -12.88 -2.47 20.19
C THR A 48 -11.63 -2.02 20.93
N LEU A 49 -10.48 -2.35 20.39
CA LEU A 49 -9.20 -1.75 20.76
C LEU A 49 -8.88 -0.64 19.77
N SER A 50 -8.61 0.55 20.27
CA SER A 50 -8.10 1.68 19.48
C SER A 50 -6.62 1.90 19.82
N LEU A 51 -5.78 1.90 18.80
CA LEU A 51 -4.35 2.18 18.93
C LEU A 51 -4.10 3.68 18.65
N ASP A 52 -3.19 4.27 19.39
CA ASP A 52 -2.70 5.63 19.12
C ASP A 52 -1.51 5.51 18.15
N LEU A 53 -1.80 5.70 16.86
CA LEU A 53 -0.83 5.50 15.79
C LEU A 53 -0.33 6.85 15.27
N PRO A 54 0.98 6.98 15.00
CA PRO A 54 1.51 8.17 14.35
C PRO A 54 1.03 8.26 12.88
N PRO A 55 0.96 9.45 12.28
CA PRO A 55 0.54 9.66 10.89
C PRO A 55 1.66 9.26 9.91
N LEU A 56 2.04 8.00 9.94
CA LEU A 56 3.06 7.37 9.10
C LEU A 56 2.43 6.26 8.25
N PRO A 57 3.09 5.86 7.14
CA PRO A 57 2.68 4.67 6.42
C PRO A 57 2.73 3.45 7.34
N SER A 58 1.76 2.53 7.20
CA SER A 58 1.65 1.37 8.10
C SER A 58 2.91 0.50 8.14
N GLY A 59 3.69 0.47 7.04
CA GLY A 59 4.99 -0.19 6.97
C GLY A 59 6.11 0.48 7.78
N ARG A 60 5.89 1.71 8.25
CA ARG A 60 6.84 2.45 9.11
C ARG A 60 6.35 2.62 10.55
N ILE A 61 5.16 2.14 10.87
CA ILE A 61 4.63 2.18 12.24
C ILE A 61 5.19 1.00 13.02
N PRO A 62 6.04 1.22 14.05
CA PRO A 62 6.58 0.13 14.84
C PRO A 62 5.48 -0.54 15.68
N LEU A 63 5.44 -1.88 15.68
CA LEU A 63 4.47 -2.63 16.46
C LEU A 63 4.83 -2.68 17.95
N ALA A 64 6.09 -2.60 18.29
CA ALA A 64 6.60 -2.79 19.65
C ALA A 64 5.84 -1.98 20.73
N PRO A 65 5.53 -0.67 20.55
CA PRO A 65 4.80 0.11 21.55
C PRO A 65 3.36 -0.38 21.79
N HIS A 66 2.79 -1.14 20.83
CA HIS A 66 1.39 -1.55 20.85
C HIS A 66 1.23 -3.04 21.19
N ARG A 67 2.33 -3.82 21.20
CA ARG A 67 2.35 -5.28 21.31
C ARG A 67 1.63 -5.79 22.55
N GLU A 68 1.92 -5.22 23.72
CA GLU A 68 1.30 -5.67 24.97
C GLU A 68 -0.20 -5.39 25.02
N ARG A 69 -0.63 -4.24 24.50
CA ARG A 69 -2.07 -3.91 24.38
C ARG A 69 -2.78 -4.86 23.41
N LEU A 70 -2.15 -5.19 22.28
CA LEU A 70 -2.67 -6.16 21.32
C LEU A 70 -2.74 -7.55 21.96
N ARG A 71 -1.68 -7.98 22.66
CA ARG A 71 -1.65 -9.29 23.36
C ARG A 71 -2.76 -9.39 24.41
N ALA A 72 -2.92 -8.37 25.23
CA ALA A 72 -3.98 -8.32 26.23
C ALA A 72 -5.39 -8.34 25.60
N PHE A 73 -5.60 -7.60 24.52
CA PHE A 73 -6.86 -7.56 23.82
C PHE A 73 -7.21 -8.87 23.12
N LEU A 74 -6.23 -9.52 22.47
CA LEU A 74 -6.41 -10.86 21.88
C LEU A 74 -6.67 -11.93 22.95
N GLY A 75 -6.16 -11.75 24.17
CA GLY A 75 -6.40 -12.68 25.27
C GLY A 75 -5.96 -14.10 24.96
N PRO A 76 -6.85 -15.11 25.10
CA PRO A 76 -6.50 -16.51 24.83
C PRO A 76 -6.00 -16.75 23.39
N TRP A 77 -6.48 -15.99 22.41
CA TRP A 77 -6.05 -16.15 21.01
C TRP A 77 -4.59 -15.76 20.79
N ALA A 78 -4.01 -14.89 21.61
CA ALA A 78 -2.58 -14.57 21.57
C ALA A 78 -1.69 -15.77 21.89
N LYS A 79 -2.25 -16.85 22.50
CA LYS A 79 -1.55 -18.11 22.77
C LYS A 79 -1.55 -19.07 21.58
N ASP A 80 -2.39 -18.85 20.56
CA ASP A 80 -2.27 -19.56 19.29
C ASP A 80 -0.92 -19.21 18.66
N TYR A 81 -0.14 -20.22 18.29
CA TYR A 81 1.22 -20.03 17.80
C TYR A 81 1.29 -19.13 16.56
N ARG A 82 0.25 -19.13 15.73
CA ARG A 82 0.18 -18.32 14.50
C ARG A 82 -0.04 -16.83 14.81
N LEU A 83 -0.97 -16.52 15.73
CA LEU A 83 -1.21 -15.15 16.18
C LEU A 83 -0.12 -14.66 17.12
N GLY A 84 0.47 -15.55 17.93
CA GLY A 84 1.68 -15.28 18.69
C GLY A 84 2.83 -14.86 17.78
N TYR A 85 3.05 -15.59 16.68
CA TYR A 85 4.04 -15.21 15.67
C TYR A 85 3.72 -13.86 15.00
N ALA A 86 2.44 -13.55 14.75
CA ALA A 86 2.06 -12.26 14.21
C ALA A 86 2.40 -11.10 15.18
N LEU A 87 2.25 -11.31 16.48
CA LEU A 87 2.61 -10.32 17.50
C LEU A 87 4.12 -10.03 17.57
N GLU A 88 4.98 -10.88 17.03
CA GLU A 88 6.43 -10.63 16.96
C GLU A 88 6.86 -9.82 15.73
N ALA A 89 5.91 -9.31 14.96
CA ALA A 89 6.18 -8.43 13.83
C ALA A 89 6.88 -7.13 14.27
N GLU A 90 7.67 -6.55 13.38
CA GLU A 90 8.36 -5.29 13.64
C GLU A 90 7.45 -4.09 13.35
N THR A 91 6.63 -4.19 12.31
CA THR A 91 5.74 -3.11 11.86
C THR A 91 4.27 -3.52 11.87
N LEU A 92 3.38 -2.54 11.78
CA LEU A 92 1.94 -2.76 11.72
C LEU A 92 1.54 -3.49 10.44
N SER A 93 2.15 -3.17 9.29
CA SER A 93 1.88 -3.88 8.03
C SER A 93 2.33 -5.33 8.08
N GLU A 94 3.48 -5.60 8.68
CA GLU A 94 3.97 -6.95 8.85
C GLU A 94 3.08 -7.76 9.81
N PHE A 95 2.63 -7.15 10.91
CA PHE A 95 1.63 -7.78 11.79
C PHE A 95 0.39 -8.21 11.00
N PHE A 96 -0.14 -7.31 10.18
CA PHE A 96 -1.30 -7.61 9.35
C PHE A 96 -1.03 -8.73 8.34
N ALA A 97 0.12 -8.71 7.66
CA ALA A 97 0.52 -9.77 6.74
C ALA A 97 0.63 -11.13 7.43
N ARG A 98 1.24 -11.17 8.63
CA ARG A 98 1.35 -12.40 9.43
C ARG A 98 -0.01 -12.90 9.93
N VAL A 99 -0.94 -12.00 10.26
CA VAL A 99 -2.33 -12.37 10.57
C VAL A 99 -3.02 -13.01 9.36
N LEU A 100 -2.88 -12.45 8.16
CA LEU A 100 -3.41 -13.07 6.95
C LEU A 100 -2.83 -14.46 6.71
N LEU A 101 -1.52 -14.62 6.89
CA LEU A 101 -0.84 -15.93 6.79
C LEU A 101 -1.34 -16.93 7.82
N ALA A 102 -1.65 -16.48 9.05
CA ALA A 102 -2.20 -17.34 10.09
C ALA A 102 -3.51 -18.04 9.67
N PHE A 103 -4.32 -17.38 8.85
CA PHE A 103 -5.61 -17.91 8.42
C PHE A 103 -5.63 -18.48 6.99
N LEU A 104 -4.80 -17.95 6.09
CA LEU A 104 -4.86 -18.26 4.67
C LEU A 104 -3.54 -18.77 4.09
N GLY A 105 -2.46 -18.81 4.88
CA GLY A 105 -1.14 -19.26 4.43
C GLY A 105 -1.13 -20.72 3.96
N GLU A 106 -1.81 -21.61 4.67
CA GLU A 106 -1.93 -23.02 4.27
C GLU A 106 -2.68 -23.21 2.93
N ARG A 107 -3.46 -22.21 2.52
CA ARG A 107 -4.13 -22.16 1.22
C ARG A 107 -3.28 -21.54 0.12
N GLY A 108 -2.03 -21.19 0.40
CA GLY A 108 -1.11 -20.64 -0.59
C GLY A 108 -1.22 -19.12 -0.80
N LEU A 109 -1.79 -18.36 0.15
CA LEU A 109 -1.78 -16.90 0.09
C LEU A 109 -0.36 -16.38 0.21
N VAL A 110 0.04 -15.50 -0.72
CA VAL A 110 1.32 -14.80 -0.70
C VAL A 110 1.08 -13.32 -0.38
N PRO A 111 1.37 -12.83 0.83
CA PRO A 111 1.36 -11.40 1.09
C PRO A 111 2.58 -10.75 0.43
N PHE A 112 2.33 -9.64 -0.28
CA PHE A 112 3.35 -8.84 -0.92
C PHE A 112 3.37 -7.46 -0.28
N ASP A 113 4.47 -7.12 0.41
CA ASP A 113 4.65 -5.80 1.01
C ASP A 113 5.53 -4.93 0.09
N PRO A 114 4.98 -3.89 -0.57
CA PRO A 114 5.74 -3.03 -1.46
C PRO A 114 6.79 -2.16 -0.75
N MET A 115 6.81 -2.13 0.58
CA MET A 115 7.83 -1.44 1.38
C MET A 115 8.93 -2.37 1.89
N ALA A 116 8.87 -3.67 1.59
CA ALA A 116 9.97 -4.58 1.91
C ALA A 116 11.23 -4.19 1.14
N GLU A 117 12.35 -4.08 1.84
CA GLU A 117 13.63 -3.61 1.25
C GLU A 117 14.08 -4.49 0.08
N GLU A 118 13.86 -5.80 0.19
CA GLU A 118 14.23 -6.78 -0.84
C GLU A 118 13.46 -6.59 -2.15
N LEU A 119 12.26 -6.00 -2.08
CA LEU A 119 11.40 -5.74 -3.24
C LEU A 119 11.60 -4.37 -3.86
N ALA A 120 12.30 -3.48 -3.16
CA ALA A 120 12.55 -2.11 -3.59
C ALA A 120 13.17 -2.00 -5.01
N PRO A 121 14.14 -2.85 -5.42
CA PRO A 121 14.70 -2.79 -6.77
C PRO A 121 13.68 -3.03 -7.89
N LEU A 122 12.60 -3.78 -7.62
CA LEU A 122 11.57 -4.08 -8.61
C LEU A 122 10.80 -2.83 -9.05
N PHE A 123 10.75 -1.80 -8.22
CA PHE A 123 10.04 -0.55 -8.49
C PHE A 123 10.88 0.49 -9.22
N LEU A 124 12.21 0.33 -9.24
CA LEU A 124 13.10 1.34 -9.80
C LEU A 124 12.85 1.60 -11.29
N GLU A 125 12.61 0.55 -12.08
CA GLU A 125 12.31 0.72 -13.51
C GLU A 125 11.03 1.51 -13.75
N ALA A 126 9.98 1.23 -12.96
CA ALA A 126 8.70 1.94 -13.05
C ALA A 126 8.85 3.42 -12.63
N LEU A 127 9.65 3.69 -11.59
CA LEU A 127 9.97 5.06 -11.16
C LEU A 127 10.78 5.82 -12.22
N GLU A 128 11.75 5.18 -12.86
CA GLU A 128 12.55 5.79 -13.93
C GLU A 128 11.68 6.19 -15.12
N ARG A 129 10.76 5.32 -15.53
CA ARG A 129 9.79 5.63 -16.59
C ARG A 129 8.92 6.83 -16.24
N GLU A 130 8.38 6.89 -15.02
CA GLU A 130 7.55 8.01 -14.56
C GLU A 130 8.35 9.31 -14.44
N LEU A 131 9.61 9.26 -14.03
CA LEU A 131 10.49 10.43 -13.97
C LEU A 131 10.89 10.93 -15.37
N SER A 132 10.96 10.04 -16.36
CA SER A 132 11.30 10.42 -17.75
C SER A 132 10.12 11.06 -18.51
N ASP A 133 8.88 10.74 -18.12
CA ASP A 133 7.64 11.35 -18.64
C ASP A 133 6.71 11.76 -17.48
N PRO A 134 7.04 12.87 -16.80
CA PRO A 134 6.44 13.23 -15.52
C PRO A 134 4.92 13.45 -15.52
N LEU A 135 4.34 13.75 -16.68
CA LEU A 135 2.91 14.06 -16.82
C LEU A 135 2.15 13.00 -17.63
N GLY A 136 2.82 12.08 -18.31
CA GLY A 136 2.19 11.13 -19.23
C GLY A 136 1.12 10.27 -18.57
N SER A 137 1.42 9.72 -17.39
CA SER A 137 0.45 8.93 -16.62
C SER A 137 -0.72 9.79 -16.09
N ALA A 138 -0.46 11.03 -15.66
CA ALA A 138 -1.49 11.96 -15.21
C ALA A 138 -2.41 12.40 -16.35
N GLU A 139 -1.86 12.63 -17.54
CA GLU A 139 -2.63 12.93 -18.76
C GLU A 139 -3.47 11.74 -19.20
N ALA A 140 -2.94 10.50 -19.11
CA ALA A 140 -3.70 9.29 -19.39
C ALA A 140 -4.91 9.15 -18.46
N ILE A 141 -4.73 9.37 -17.16
CA ILE A 141 -5.82 9.39 -16.17
C ILE A 141 -6.86 10.46 -16.52
N ASN A 142 -6.42 11.66 -16.90
CA ASN A 142 -7.33 12.75 -17.24
C ASN A 142 -8.11 12.48 -18.54
N ARG A 143 -7.48 11.89 -19.55
CA ARG A 143 -8.19 11.45 -20.79
C ARG A 143 -9.28 10.44 -20.47
N GLU A 144 -8.99 9.45 -19.64
CA GLU A 144 -10.00 8.45 -19.24
C GLU A 144 -11.10 9.07 -18.35
N ALA A 145 -10.76 10.01 -17.48
CA ALA A 145 -11.73 10.76 -16.70
C ALA A 145 -12.73 11.53 -17.57
N GLU A 146 -12.28 12.17 -18.65
CA GLU A 146 -13.17 12.84 -19.61
C GLU A 146 -14.04 11.85 -20.38
N ARG A 147 -13.50 10.68 -20.75
CA ARG A 147 -14.27 9.61 -21.40
C ARG A 147 -15.38 9.08 -20.50
N ILE A 148 -15.11 8.85 -19.22
CA ILE A 148 -16.12 8.42 -18.25
C ILE A 148 -17.22 9.46 -18.11
N ARG A 149 -16.87 10.75 -18.08
CA ARG A 149 -17.85 11.85 -18.04
C ARG A 149 -18.71 11.92 -19.30
N ALA A 150 -18.12 11.77 -20.46
CA ALA A 150 -18.85 11.75 -21.73
C ALA A 150 -19.91 10.62 -21.78
N LEU A 151 -19.66 9.52 -21.05
CA LEU A 151 -20.59 8.42 -20.88
C LEU A 151 -21.61 8.62 -19.72
N GLY A 152 -21.63 9.83 -19.09
CA GLY A 152 -22.51 10.14 -17.97
C GLY A 152 -22.04 9.63 -16.61
N GLY A 153 -20.82 9.08 -16.53
CA GLY A 153 -20.24 8.55 -15.28
C GLY A 153 -19.50 9.63 -14.48
N LYS A 154 -19.24 9.32 -13.20
CA LYS A 154 -18.36 10.12 -12.33
C LYS A 154 -16.97 9.47 -12.29
N PRO A 155 -15.93 10.12 -12.82
CA PRO A 155 -14.58 9.54 -12.75
C PRO A 155 -14.10 9.46 -11.30
N PRO A 156 -13.50 8.33 -10.89
CA PRO A 156 -13.02 8.13 -9.53
C PRO A 156 -11.77 8.96 -9.23
N LEU A 157 -11.03 9.33 -10.26
CA LEU A 157 -9.77 10.04 -10.13
C LEU A 157 -9.61 11.09 -11.24
N ARG A 158 -9.03 12.23 -10.87
CA ARG A 158 -8.56 13.26 -11.79
C ARG A 158 -7.32 13.93 -11.24
N ARG A 159 -6.37 14.30 -12.11
CA ARG A 159 -5.16 15.03 -11.74
C ARG A 159 -5.29 16.51 -12.05
N LYS A 160 -4.79 17.36 -11.15
CA LYS A 160 -4.67 18.80 -11.38
C LYS A 160 -3.58 19.08 -12.42
N PRO A 161 -3.63 20.20 -13.13
CA PRO A 161 -2.54 20.61 -14.02
C PRO A 161 -1.19 20.59 -13.29
N GLY A 162 -0.17 20.04 -13.95
CA GLY A 162 1.18 19.90 -13.40
C GLY A 162 1.35 18.82 -12.31
N ALA A 163 0.29 18.26 -11.76
CA ALA A 163 0.40 17.21 -10.76
C ALA A 163 0.87 15.91 -11.42
N THR A 164 1.96 15.33 -10.89
CA THR A 164 2.44 14.01 -11.26
C THR A 164 1.66 12.91 -10.53
N ASN A 165 2.04 11.66 -10.74
CA ASN A 165 1.54 10.52 -9.95
C ASN A 165 2.57 9.99 -8.94
N LEU A 166 3.51 10.83 -8.51
CA LEU A 166 4.53 10.49 -7.52
C LEU A 166 4.40 11.37 -6.28
N PHE A 167 4.61 10.73 -5.13
CA PHE A 167 4.81 11.41 -3.86
C PHE A 167 6.27 11.30 -3.44
N LEU A 168 6.78 12.39 -2.86
CA LEU A 168 8.04 12.39 -2.15
C LEU A 168 7.77 12.30 -0.64
N GLU A 169 8.34 11.27 -0.02
CA GLU A 169 8.29 11.05 1.42
C GLU A 169 9.44 11.83 2.07
N THR A 170 9.09 12.88 2.81
CA THR A 170 10.02 13.69 3.61
C THR A 170 9.61 13.59 5.09
N ASP A 171 9.50 14.70 5.80
CA ASP A 171 8.77 14.83 7.07
C ASP A 171 7.26 14.62 6.89
N GLN A 172 6.78 14.92 5.68
CA GLN A 172 5.40 14.72 5.23
C GLN A 172 5.40 14.10 3.84
N ARG A 173 4.31 13.40 3.53
CA ARG A 173 4.06 12.90 2.19
C ARG A 173 3.59 14.03 1.27
N ARG A 174 4.40 14.41 0.26
CA ARG A 174 4.13 15.53 -0.63
C ARG A 174 3.98 15.09 -2.07
N LEU A 175 2.84 15.43 -2.68
CA LEU A 175 2.64 15.20 -4.11
C LEU A 175 3.62 16.06 -4.90
N LEU A 176 4.32 15.44 -5.85
CA LEU A 176 5.19 16.16 -6.77
C LEU A 176 4.38 16.78 -7.90
N PHE A 177 4.72 18.02 -8.23
CA PHE A 177 4.27 18.73 -9.43
C PHE A 177 5.45 18.87 -10.38
N TYR A 178 5.17 18.90 -11.69
CA TYR A 178 6.17 19.16 -12.71
C TYR A 178 5.85 20.47 -13.45
N GLU A 179 6.71 21.43 -13.32
CA GLU A 179 6.54 22.79 -13.86
C GLU A 179 7.87 23.37 -14.31
N GLY A 180 7.90 23.96 -15.52
CA GLY A 180 9.10 24.62 -16.04
C GLY A 180 10.33 23.72 -16.10
N GLY A 181 10.15 22.43 -16.46
CA GLY A 181 11.24 21.47 -16.63
C GLY A 181 11.81 20.89 -15.33
N ALA A 182 11.16 21.09 -14.18
CA ALA A 182 11.58 20.56 -12.90
C ALA A 182 10.40 20.07 -12.05
N PHE A 183 10.68 19.13 -11.15
CA PHE A 183 9.72 18.70 -10.14
C PHE A 183 9.72 19.66 -8.95
N THR A 184 8.60 19.75 -8.25
CA THR A 184 8.49 20.50 -6.99
C THR A 184 7.52 19.80 -6.03
N ASP A 185 7.86 19.83 -4.76
CA ASP A 185 6.99 19.40 -3.65
C ASP A 185 6.25 20.57 -2.98
N GLY A 186 6.35 21.77 -3.60
CA GLY A 186 5.84 23.03 -3.06
C GLY A 186 6.81 23.76 -2.12
N VAL A 187 7.93 23.15 -1.76
CA VAL A 187 8.96 23.75 -0.90
C VAL A 187 10.29 23.86 -1.64
N ARG A 188 10.67 22.81 -2.34
CA ARG A 188 11.92 22.70 -3.09
C ARG A 188 11.68 22.24 -4.51
N ARG A 189 12.61 22.57 -5.41
CA ARG A 189 12.66 22.06 -6.79
C ARG A 189 13.70 20.96 -6.89
N TYR A 190 13.40 19.97 -7.73
CA TYR A 190 14.22 18.80 -7.98
C TYR A 190 14.36 18.55 -9.47
N THR A 191 15.50 18.13 -9.91
CA THR A 191 15.68 17.51 -11.23
C THR A 191 15.22 16.05 -11.19
N ALA A 192 14.91 15.47 -12.35
CA ALA A 192 14.64 14.02 -12.43
C ALA A 192 15.81 13.18 -11.89
N LYS A 193 17.05 13.64 -12.14
CA LYS A 193 18.26 12.97 -11.65
C LYS A 193 18.33 12.96 -10.11
N GLU A 194 18.06 14.09 -9.46
CA GLU A 194 18.05 14.13 -7.98
C GLU A 194 16.98 13.20 -7.39
N LEU A 195 15.77 13.17 -7.97
CA LEU A 195 14.71 12.25 -7.52
C LEU A 195 15.10 10.78 -7.78
N TRP A 196 15.74 10.51 -8.88
CA TRP A 196 16.28 9.18 -9.19
C TRP A 196 17.35 8.74 -8.17
N GLU A 197 18.25 9.62 -7.81
CA GLU A 197 19.27 9.36 -6.79
C GLU A 197 18.64 9.10 -5.42
N ILE A 198 17.60 9.87 -5.06
CA ILE A 198 16.81 9.64 -3.83
C ILE A 198 16.16 8.25 -3.87
N ALA A 199 15.50 7.89 -4.98
CA ALA A 199 14.82 6.61 -5.12
C ALA A 199 15.79 5.42 -5.10
N ARG A 200 17.00 5.58 -5.65
CA ARG A 200 18.04 4.54 -5.60
C ARG A 200 18.63 4.35 -4.21
N ALA A 201 18.75 5.42 -3.46
CA ALA A 201 19.27 5.35 -2.08
C ALA A 201 18.23 4.77 -1.12
N ASP A 202 16.95 5.12 -1.31
CA ASP A 202 15.83 4.62 -0.53
C ASP A 202 14.55 4.69 -1.39
N PRO A 203 14.17 3.58 -2.05
CA PRO A 203 12.98 3.54 -2.92
C PRO A 203 11.68 3.88 -2.20
N SER A 204 11.60 3.70 -0.89
CA SER A 204 10.42 4.07 -0.09
C SER A 204 10.19 5.58 -0.01
N ARG A 205 11.15 6.39 -0.41
CA ARG A 205 11.04 7.85 -0.43
C ARG A 205 10.36 8.42 -1.66
N LEU A 206 10.23 7.64 -2.72
CA LEU A 206 9.50 8.05 -3.92
C LEU A 206 8.40 7.02 -4.20
N THR A 207 7.15 7.37 -3.90
CA THR A 207 6.05 6.41 -3.89
C THR A 207 4.96 6.75 -4.92
N PRO A 208 4.31 5.73 -5.54
CA PRO A 208 3.25 5.98 -6.49
C PRO A 208 1.97 6.47 -5.82
N ALA A 209 1.29 7.41 -6.48
CA ALA A 209 -0.07 7.80 -6.10
C ALA A 209 -1.09 6.72 -6.49
N ALA A 210 -2.30 6.81 -5.94
CA ALA A 210 -3.34 5.79 -6.10
C ALA A 210 -3.62 5.37 -7.56
N GLY A 211 -3.56 6.31 -8.52
CA GLY A 211 -3.78 5.99 -9.94
C GLY A 211 -2.63 5.22 -10.61
N LEU A 212 -1.43 5.27 -10.04
CA LEU A 212 -0.25 4.60 -10.59
C LEU A 212 0.04 3.26 -9.86
N ARG A 213 -0.49 3.08 -8.65
CA ARG A 213 -0.28 1.84 -7.88
C ARG A 213 -0.64 0.57 -8.67
N PRO A 214 -1.80 0.45 -9.34
CA PRO A 214 -2.12 -0.75 -10.12
C PRO A 214 -1.14 -1.00 -11.26
N VAL A 215 -0.62 0.07 -11.89
CA VAL A 215 0.39 -0.04 -12.94
C VAL A 215 1.71 -0.59 -12.39
N PHE A 216 2.14 -0.10 -11.23
CA PHE A 216 3.32 -0.61 -10.54
C PHE A 216 3.14 -2.08 -10.13
N GLN A 217 1.94 -2.44 -9.65
CA GLN A 217 1.62 -3.82 -9.30
C GLN A 217 1.76 -4.75 -10.52
N ASP A 218 1.20 -4.36 -11.66
CA ASP A 218 1.22 -5.17 -12.88
C ASP A 218 2.62 -5.27 -13.51
N LEU A 219 3.44 -4.22 -13.38
CA LEU A 219 4.84 -4.23 -13.83
C LEU A 219 5.72 -5.16 -12.99
N VAL A 220 5.48 -5.21 -11.69
CA VAL A 220 6.26 -6.04 -10.75
C VAL A 220 5.77 -7.49 -10.73
N LEU A 221 4.47 -7.69 -10.77
CA LEU A 221 3.81 -8.99 -10.75
C LEU A 221 2.86 -9.09 -11.94
N PRO A 222 3.22 -9.82 -13.02
CA PRO A 222 2.30 -10.06 -14.13
C PRO A 222 0.97 -10.58 -13.61
N THR A 223 -0.10 -9.82 -13.80
CA THR A 223 -1.37 -10.02 -13.12
C THR A 223 -2.42 -10.60 -14.05
N ALA A 224 -3.01 -11.74 -13.67
CA ALA A 224 -4.14 -12.34 -14.40
C ALA A 224 -5.47 -11.61 -14.09
N GLY A 225 -5.56 -10.95 -12.95
CA GLY A 225 -6.73 -10.17 -12.55
C GLY A 225 -6.60 -9.58 -11.13
N PHE A 226 -7.43 -8.57 -10.85
CA PHE A 226 -7.54 -7.93 -9.54
C PHE A 226 -8.90 -8.22 -8.88
N VAL A 227 -8.92 -8.24 -7.54
CA VAL A 227 -10.14 -8.46 -6.74
C VAL A 227 -10.36 -7.31 -5.76
#